data_cd1b1d3bfc80e4a30b15a2f5d5ab695c
#
_entry.id   cd1b1d3bfc80e4a30b15a2f5d5ab695c
#
_cell.length_a   1.000
_cell.length_b   1.000
_cell.length_c   1.000
_cell.angle_alpha   90.00
_cell.angle_beta   90.00
_cell.angle_gamma   90.00
#
_symmetry.space_group_name_H-M   'P 1'
#
loop_
_entity.id
_entity.type
_entity.pdbx_description
1 polymer ?
#
loop_
_entity_poly.entity_id
_entity_poly.type
_entity_poly.pdbx_seq_one_letter_code
_entity_poly.pdbx_strand_id
1 'polypeptide(L)' 'MALVRKFDKLDSERNQLQEEVEAKYAVFERDGKGFVQINTYGRATRENPGKLSQTIQLDRQGAEALVAILRKAFAIT' A
#
# COMPACT_ATOMS: atom_id res chain seq x y z
N MET A 1 -5.25 4.84 -8.40
CA MET A 1 -3.84 5.18 -8.29
C MET A 1 -3.70 6.45 -7.49
N ALA A 2 -2.85 6.45 -6.50
CA ALA A 2 -2.78 7.57 -5.58
C ALA A 2 -1.42 7.68 -4.92
N LEU A 3 -1.00 8.92 -4.67
CA LEU A 3 0.12 9.22 -3.79
C LEU A 3 -0.47 9.56 -2.42
N VAL A 4 -0.11 8.78 -1.40
CA VAL A 4 -0.66 8.95 -0.05
C VAL A 4 0.40 9.58 0.85
N ARG A 5 0.08 10.70 1.45
CA ARG A 5 0.96 11.42 2.36
C ARG A 5 0.47 11.45 3.79
N LYS A 6 -0.83 11.20 3.97
CA LYS A 6 -1.47 11.33 5.27
C LYS A 6 -2.40 10.15 5.50
N PHE A 7 -2.43 9.64 6.73
CA PHE A 7 -3.33 8.58 7.13
C PHE A 7 -4.16 9.06 8.32
N ASP A 8 -5.46 8.90 8.22
CA ASP A 8 -6.37 9.16 9.34
C ASP A 8 -7.02 7.85 9.74
N LYS A 9 -7.23 7.66 11.03
CA LYS A 9 -7.85 6.44 11.51
C LYS A 9 -9.31 6.40 11.11
N LEU A 10 -9.71 5.28 10.54
CA LEU A 10 -11.10 5.03 10.18
C LEU A 10 -11.76 4.26 11.32
N ASP A 11 -12.83 4.81 11.87
CA ASP A 11 -13.62 4.10 12.87
C ASP A 11 -14.60 3.19 12.16
N SER A 12 -14.19 1.93 11.98
CA SER A 12 -15.02 0.94 11.33
C SER A 12 -15.17 -0.27 12.23
N GLU A 13 -16.39 -0.67 12.48
CA GLU A 13 -16.70 -1.85 13.28
C GLU A 13 -16.87 -3.09 12.43
N ARG A 14 -17.00 -2.90 11.12
CA ARG A 14 -17.23 -4.01 10.19
C ARG A 14 -16.16 -4.06 9.14
N ASN A 15 -15.06 -4.67 9.50
CA ASN A 15 -13.95 -4.85 8.57
C ASN A 15 -14.03 -6.26 8.01
N GLN A 16 -14.15 -6.34 6.69
CA GLN A 16 -14.21 -7.61 6.00
C GLN A 16 -12.83 -7.97 5.47
N LEU A 17 -12.41 -9.19 5.73
CA LEU A 17 -11.14 -9.67 5.19
C LEU A 17 -11.27 -9.85 3.68
N GLN A 18 -10.35 -9.23 2.95
CA GLN A 18 -10.34 -9.29 1.50
C GLN A 18 -9.57 -10.52 1.02
N GLU A 19 -9.71 -10.83 -0.26
CA GLU A 19 -8.97 -11.91 -0.85
C GLU A 19 -7.48 -11.64 -0.89
N GLU A 20 -6.72 -12.70 -0.76
CA GLU A 20 -5.27 -12.63 -0.87
C GLU A 20 -4.89 -12.39 -2.33
N VAL A 21 -4.05 -11.41 -2.58
CA VAL A 21 -3.49 -11.13 -3.90
C VAL A 21 -2.00 -10.87 -3.75
N GLU A 22 -1.28 -10.94 -4.85
CA GLU A 22 0.13 -10.62 -4.86
C GLU A 22 0.33 -9.12 -4.99
N ALA A 23 1.42 -8.64 -4.42
CA ALA A 23 1.84 -7.26 -4.56
C ALA A 23 3.31 -7.21 -4.94
N LYS A 24 3.67 -6.19 -5.70
CA LYS A 24 5.06 -5.89 -6.01
C LYS A 24 5.34 -4.46 -5.62
N TYR A 25 6.58 -4.15 -5.33
CA TYR A 25 6.95 -2.79 -4.99
C TYR A 25 8.15 -2.34 -5.81
N ALA A 26 8.24 -1.04 -5.98
CA ALA A 26 9.39 -0.41 -6.61
C ALA A 26 9.80 0.79 -5.77
N VAL A 27 11.10 1.05 -5.74
CA VAL A 27 11.65 2.24 -5.10
C VAL A 27 12.26 3.10 -6.18
N PHE A 28 11.90 4.36 -6.22
CA PHE A 28 12.42 5.26 -7.23
C PHE A 28 12.58 6.67 -6.67
N GLU A 29 13.28 7.48 -7.42
CA GLU A 29 13.56 8.88 -7.07
C GLU A 29 13.07 9.79 -8.19
N ARG A 30 12.50 10.92 -7.80
CA ARG A 30 12.08 11.95 -8.74
C ARG A 30 12.37 13.31 -8.10
N ASP A 31 13.12 14.13 -8.82
CA ASP A 31 13.48 15.48 -8.36
C ASP A 31 14.15 15.48 -6.98
N GLY A 32 15.05 14.52 -6.76
CA GLY A 32 15.79 14.41 -5.49
C GLY A 32 15.00 13.83 -4.33
N LYS A 33 13.78 13.37 -4.57
CA LYS A 33 12.91 12.80 -3.54
C LYS A 33 12.65 11.33 -3.80
N GLY A 34 12.66 10.53 -2.73
CA GLY A 34 12.40 9.10 -2.83
C GLY A 34 10.93 8.76 -2.72
N PHE A 35 10.54 7.72 -3.44
CA PHE A 35 9.17 7.20 -3.42
C PHE A 35 9.18 5.69 -3.40
N VAL A 36 8.15 5.13 -2.80
CA VAL A 36 7.86 3.70 -2.88
C VAL A 36 6.52 3.55 -3.58
N GLN A 37 6.47 2.66 -4.56
CA GLN A 37 5.23 2.32 -5.25
C GLN A 37 4.87 0.88 -4.94
N ILE A 38 3.62 0.66 -4.60
CA ILE A 38 3.08 -0.67 -4.32
C ILE A 38 1.98 -0.95 -5.31
N ASN A 39 2.15 -2.03 -6.07
CA ASN A 39 1.16 -2.48 -7.04
C ASN A 39 0.52 -3.77 -6.55
N THR A 40 -0.80 -3.85 -6.64
CA THR A 40 -1.51 -5.10 -6.40
C THR A 40 -1.99 -5.66 -7.73
N TYR A 41 -2.09 -7.00 -7.81
CA TYR A 41 -2.46 -7.68 -9.05
C TYR A 41 -3.71 -8.50 -8.85
N GLY A 42 -4.45 -8.73 -9.93
CA GLY A 42 -5.67 -9.48 -9.86
C GLY A 42 -5.44 -10.94 -9.47
N ARG A 43 -6.51 -11.60 -9.04
CA ARG A 43 -6.46 -13.00 -8.64
C ARG A 43 -6.05 -13.91 -9.80
N ALA A 44 -5.43 -15.02 -9.46
CA ALA A 44 -5.04 -16.02 -10.46
C ALA A 44 -6.26 -16.62 -11.17
N THR A 45 -7.44 -16.58 -10.52
CA THR A 45 -8.68 -17.10 -11.09
C THR A 45 -9.41 -16.11 -11.99
N ARG A 46 -8.92 -14.90 -12.11
CA ARG A 46 -9.52 -13.89 -12.99
C ARG A 46 -9.30 -14.24 -14.44
N GLU A 47 -10.16 -13.69 -15.31
CA GLU A 47 -10.01 -13.79 -16.76
C GLU A 47 -8.65 -13.31 -17.23
N ASN A 48 -8.11 -12.27 -16.58
CA ASN A 48 -6.76 -11.75 -16.88
C ASN A 48 -5.91 -11.83 -15.60
N PRO A 49 -5.42 -13.03 -15.25
CA PRO A 49 -4.60 -13.17 -14.05
C PRO A 49 -3.30 -12.40 -14.20
N GLY A 50 -2.86 -11.77 -13.11
CA GLY A 50 -1.64 -10.97 -13.11
C GLY A 50 -1.82 -9.56 -13.62
N LYS A 51 -3.02 -9.16 -14.00
CA LYS A 51 -3.29 -7.79 -14.42
C LYS A 51 -3.21 -6.84 -13.24
N LEU A 52 -2.55 -5.69 -13.45
CA LEU A 52 -2.45 -4.64 -12.45
C LEU A 52 -3.84 -4.19 -12.03
N SER A 53 -4.10 -4.22 -10.72
CA SER A 53 -5.39 -3.83 -10.15
C SER A 53 -5.33 -2.42 -9.57
N GLN A 54 -4.38 -2.16 -8.68
CA GLN A 54 -4.26 -0.87 -8.01
C GLN A 54 -2.81 -0.49 -7.80
N THR A 55 -2.57 0.81 -7.70
CA THR A 55 -1.24 1.36 -7.43
C THR A 55 -1.36 2.41 -6.33
N ILE A 56 -0.51 2.29 -5.32
CA ILE A 56 -0.39 3.29 -4.26
C ILE A 56 1.08 3.70 -4.21
N GLN A 57 1.32 4.99 -4.12
CA GLN A 57 2.66 5.54 -3.92
C GLN A 57 2.75 6.21 -2.56
N LEU A 58 3.91 6.13 -1.96
CA LEU A 58 4.22 6.80 -0.70
C LEU A 58 5.47 7.65 -0.89
N ASP A 59 5.43 8.89 -0.42
CA ASP A 59 6.64 9.67 -0.23
C ASP A 59 7.16 9.42 1.17
N ARG A 60 8.22 10.12 1.58
CA ARG A 60 8.79 9.91 2.91
C ARG A 60 7.77 10.18 4.02
N GLN A 61 6.99 11.24 3.89
CA GLN A 61 5.98 11.59 4.88
C GLN A 61 4.93 10.49 5.04
N GLY A 62 4.39 9.99 3.93
CA GLY A 62 3.42 8.91 3.95
C GLY A 62 4.01 7.61 4.46
N ALA A 63 5.25 7.33 4.09
CA ALA A 63 5.93 6.12 4.55
C ALA A 63 6.18 6.14 6.06
N GLU A 64 6.61 7.28 6.61
CA GLU A 64 6.82 7.41 8.05
C GLU A 64 5.51 7.24 8.82
N ALA A 65 4.43 7.82 8.32
CA ALA A 65 3.11 7.65 8.93
C ALA A 65 2.67 6.18 8.92
N LEU A 66 2.85 5.50 7.81
CA LEU A 66 2.47 4.09 7.71
C LEU A 66 3.34 3.21 8.61
N VAL A 67 4.65 3.47 8.69
CA VAL A 67 5.54 2.73 9.57
C VAL A 67 5.07 2.84 11.03
N ALA A 68 4.69 4.03 11.48
CA ALA A 68 4.20 4.24 12.84
C ALA A 68 2.92 3.43 13.10
N ILE A 69 2.01 3.41 12.12
CA ILE A 69 0.77 2.63 12.22
C ILE A 69 1.07 1.13 12.32
N LEU A 70 1.95 0.63 11.46
CA LEU A 70 2.28 -0.79 11.43
C LEU A 70 3.00 -1.24 12.70
N ARG A 71 3.90 -0.42 13.21
CA ARG A 71 4.61 -0.74 14.45
C ARG A 71 3.64 -0.88 15.63
N LYS A 72 2.69 0.02 15.70
CA LYS A 72 1.70 0.00 16.78
C LYS A 72 0.72 -1.16 16.61
N ALA A 73 0.26 -1.40 15.40
CA ALA A 73 -0.74 -2.43 15.14
C ALA A 73 -0.20 -3.85 15.38
N PHE A 74 1.08 -4.07 15.04
CA PHE A 74 1.68 -5.41 15.10
C PHE A 74 2.83 -5.53 16.09
N ALA A 75 3.06 -4.51 16.89
CA ALA A 75 4.19 -4.48 17.83
C ALA A 75 5.54 -4.77 17.13
N ILE A 76 5.71 -4.27 15.93
CA ILE A 76 6.95 -4.40 15.15
C ILE A 76 7.93 -3.33 15.61
N THR A 77 9.18 -3.73 15.85
CA THR A 77 10.24 -2.80 16.26
C THR A 77 11.05 -2.23 15.10
#